data_1e02f2f0e3438056f52224580dfb0681
#
_entry.id   1e02f2f0e3438056f52224580dfb0681
#
_cell.length_a   1.000
_cell.length_b   1.000
_cell.length_c   1.000
_cell.angle_alpha   90.00
_cell.angle_beta   90.00
_cell.angle_gamma   90.00
#
_symmetry.space_group_name_H-M   'P 1'
#
loop_
_entity.id
_entity.type
_entity.pdbx_description
1 polymer ?
#
loop_
_entity_poly.entity_id
_entity_poly.type
_entity_poly.pdbx_seq_one_letter_code
_entity_poly.pdbx_strand_id
1 'polypeptide(L)' 'MRELSKFFGNNTEAKVFKDEDGYFATVKSATGVYYTARFNNVDDAEAYAEDWVMKDE' A
#
# COMPACT_ATOMS: atom_id res chain seq x y z
N MET A 1 -12.88 3.70 -7.34
CA MET A 1 -11.69 3.44 -6.50
C MET A 1 -11.91 4.02 -5.12
N ARG A 2 -11.54 3.28 -4.09
CA ARG A 2 -11.84 3.67 -2.73
C ARG A 2 -10.64 3.40 -1.84
N GLU A 3 -10.24 4.40 -1.07
CA GLU A 3 -9.15 4.23 -0.12
C GLU A 3 -9.67 3.52 1.13
N LEU A 4 -8.99 2.45 1.52
CA LEU A 4 -9.40 1.65 2.66
C LEU A 4 -8.51 1.86 3.87
N SER A 5 -7.20 1.98 3.66
CA SER A 5 -6.25 2.07 4.75
C SER A 5 -5.09 2.94 4.35
N LYS A 6 -4.41 3.46 5.37
CA LYS A 6 -3.26 4.31 5.15
C LYS A 6 -2.24 4.00 6.23
N PHE A 7 -0.99 3.85 5.83
CA PHE A 7 0.10 3.57 6.75
C PHE A 7 1.22 4.56 6.52
N PHE A 8 1.91 4.92 7.58
CA PHE A 8 3.03 5.85 7.51
C PHE A 8 4.26 5.21 8.11
N GLY A 9 5.37 5.40 7.44
CA GLY A 9 6.67 5.00 7.96
C GLY A 9 7.59 6.19 7.99
N ASN A 10 8.86 5.94 8.22
CA ASN A 10 9.86 6.97 8.28
C ASN A 10 10.18 7.45 6.86
N ASN A 11 9.61 8.58 6.47
CA ASN A 11 9.74 9.15 5.12
C ASN A 11 9.06 8.30 4.07
N THR A 12 8.09 7.47 4.48
CA THR A 12 7.36 6.63 3.56
C THR A 12 5.88 6.67 3.87
N GLU A 13 5.09 6.29 2.89
CA GLU A 13 3.65 6.25 3.05
C GLU A 13 3.11 5.15 2.16
N ALA A 14 2.11 4.44 2.65
CA ALA A 14 1.44 3.42 1.86
C ALA A 14 -0.05 3.56 2.04
N LYS A 15 -0.80 3.32 0.98
CA LYS A 15 -2.26 3.39 0.99
C LYS A 15 -2.80 2.14 0.33
N VAL A 16 -3.93 1.66 0.83
CA VAL A 16 -4.59 0.50 0.26
C VAL A 16 -5.91 0.96 -0.35
N PHE A 17 -6.15 0.55 -1.57
CA PHE A 17 -7.34 0.93 -2.32
C PHE A 17 -8.08 -0.32 -2.78
N LYS A 18 -9.36 -0.15 -3.01
CA LYS A 18 -10.20 -1.16 -3.65
C LYS A 18 -10.72 -0.60 -4.96
N ASP A 19 -10.69 -1.41 -6.01
CA ASP A 19 -11.32 -1.06 -7.26
C ASP A 19 -12.09 -2.27 -7.79
N GLU A 20 -12.50 -2.22 -9.04
CA GLU A 20 -13.33 -3.27 -9.60
C GLU A 20 -12.58 -4.59 -9.77
N ASP A 21 -11.28 -4.53 -9.86
CA ASP A 21 -10.46 -5.72 -10.09
C ASP A 21 -9.90 -6.31 -8.81
N GLY A 22 -10.15 -5.69 -7.67
CA GLY A 22 -9.67 -6.21 -6.41
C GLY A 22 -9.03 -5.12 -5.57
N TYR A 23 -7.95 -5.48 -4.89
CA TYR A 23 -7.27 -4.58 -3.96
C TYR A 23 -5.86 -4.33 -4.45
N PHE A 24 -5.38 -3.13 -4.24
CA PHE A 24 -4.00 -2.81 -4.55
C PHE A 24 -3.51 -1.76 -3.57
N ALA A 25 -2.20 -1.57 -3.53
CA ALA A 25 -1.61 -0.58 -2.66
C ALA A 25 -0.71 0.34 -3.46
N THR A 26 -0.61 1.58 -3.01
CA THR A 26 0.38 2.51 -3.51
C THR A 26 1.37 2.77 -2.39
N VAL A 27 2.65 2.82 -2.73
CA VAL A 27 3.69 3.08 -1.75
C VAL A 27 4.50 4.27 -2.25
N LYS A 28 4.85 5.14 -1.32
CA LYS A 28 5.54 6.36 -1.65
C LYS A 28 6.79 6.49 -0.79
N SER A 29 7.88 6.82 -1.43
CA SER A 29 9.12 7.07 -0.74
C SER A 29 9.77 8.34 -1.30
N ALA A 30 10.97 8.66 -0.81
CA ALA A 30 11.67 9.83 -1.29
C ALA A 30 12.00 9.73 -2.79
N THR A 31 12.05 8.52 -3.32
CA THR A 31 12.42 8.31 -4.72
C THR A 31 11.21 8.23 -5.65
N GLY A 32 9.99 8.22 -5.12
CA GLY A 32 8.84 8.22 -5.99
C GLY A 32 7.68 7.40 -5.44
N VAL A 33 6.69 7.22 -6.29
CA VAL A 33 5.47 6.50 -5.95
C VAL A 33 5.41 5.23 -6.80
N TYR A 34 5.08 4.12 -6.15
CA TYR A 34 5.01 2.83 -6.82
C TYR A 34 3.65 2.20 -6.57
N TYR A 35 3.20 1.38 -7.51
CA TYR A 35 1.96 0.65 -7.41
C TYR A 35 2.25 -0.83 -7.28
N THR A 36 1.51 -1.51 -6.42
CA THR A 36 1.68 -2.95 -6.28
C THR A 36 0.79 -3.68 -7.27
N ALA A 37 1.02 -4.99 -7.37
CA ALA A 37 0.10 -5.84 -8.10
C ALA A 37 -1.21 -5.94 -7.34
N ARG A 38 -2.24 -6.47 -8.00
CA ARG A 38 -3.55 -6.65 -7.37
C ARG A 38 -3.51 -7.83 -6.41
N PHE A 39 -4.22 -7.65 -5.31
CA PHE A 39 -4.39 -8.70 -4.30
C PHE A 39 -5.82 -9.20 -4.32
N ASN A 40 -6.00 -10.43 -3.88
CA ASN A 40 -7.32 -11.03 -3.85
C ASN A 40 -8.14 -10.64 -2.63
N ASN A 41 -7.50 -10.16 -1.59
CA ASN A 41 -8.22 -9.74 -0.40
C ASN A 41 -7.50 -8.57 0.24
N VAL A 42 -8.23 -7.88 1.12
CA VAL A 42 -7.71 -6.67 1.75
C VAL A 42 -6.61 -7.00 2.75
N ASP A 43 -6.69 -8.15 3.41
CA ASP A 43 -5.67 -8.50 4.39
C ASP A 43 -4.29 -8.60 3.77
N ASP A 44 -4.22 -9.19 2.58
CA ASP A 44 -2.93 -9.29 1.89
C ASP A 44 -2.41 -7.92 1.48
N ALA A 45 -3.30 -7.07 0.99
CA ALA A 45 -2.89 -5.73 0.58
C ALA A 45 -2.41 -4.93 1.78
N GLU A 46 -3.12 -5.01 2.89
CA GLU A 46 -2.73 -4.26 4.09
C GLU A 46 -1.44 -4.80 4.67
N ALA A 47 -1.26 -6.11 4.66
CA ALA A 47 -0.02 -6.70 5.16
C ALA A 47 1.17 -6.23 4.33
N TYR A 48 1.01 -6.17 3.02
CA TYR A 48 2.07 -5.69 2.15
C TYR A 48 2.39 -4.22 2.45
N ALA A 49 1.36 -3.39 2.55
CA ALA A 49 1.56 -1.96 2.77
C ALA A 49 2.23 -1.71 4.12
N GLU A 50 1.77 -2.39 5.15
CA GLU A 50 2.33 -2.21 6.48
C GLU A 50 3.79 -2.66 6.52
N ASP A 51 4.06 -3.82 5.94
CA ASP A 51 5.43 -4.34 5.91
C ASP A 51 6.36 -3.39 5.16
N TRP A 52 5.85 -2.82 4.08
CA TRP A 52 6.67 -1.93 3.27
C TRP A 52 7.12 -0.69 4.03
N VAL A 53 6.19 -0.07 4.77
CA VAL A 53 6.56 1.14 5.52
C VAL A 53 7.40 0.80 6.75
N MET A 54 7.23 -0.39 7.31
CA MET A 54 7.96 -0.77 8.50
C MET A 54 9.38 -1.22 8.20
N LYS A 55 9.63 -1.71 7.00
CA LYS A 55 10.97 -2.19 6.71
C LYS A 55 11.88 -1.10 6.18
N ASP A 56 11.40 0.10 6.09
CA ASP A 56 12.22 1.22 5.67
C ASP A 56 13.25 1.53 6.73
N GLU A 57 14.47 1.57 6.31
CA GLU A 57 15.56 1.83 7.24
C GLU A 57 16.10 3.22 7.07
#